data_96bc2c15074f399a98c2badb7658b707
#
_entry.id   96bc2c15074f399a98c2badb7658b707
#
_cell.length_a   1.000
_cell.length_b   1.000
_cell.length_c   1.000
_cell.angle_alpha   90.00
_cell.angle_beta   90.00
_cell.angle_gamma   90.00
#
_symmetry.space_group_name_H-M   'P 1'
#
loop_
_entity.id
_entity.type
_entity.pdbx_description
1 polymer ?
#
loop_
_entity_poly.entity_id
_entity_poly.type
_entity_poly.pdbx_seq_one_letter_code
_entity_poly.pdbx_strand_id
1 'polypeptide(L)'
;LGALLAEMKVEVTYADPAVADFISDVELGAGELTYAITANEGVEKRYATITVSCADLAGGVVSASSNITQRVTAQPREVSSADLRALFTAEDKSYASDEDHIDYLLCRVIGDAGNPNMDQNLNTGPNSITTDENDCTNYVQSLDGRYGFRLKFAAPADNVCLRGEQVKILLDGVTLSRESDPMRYTLRGLKAGNIEKAAEASALEPKARTIATLTDDDIYTYCALSGLEF
;
A
#
# COMPACT_ATOMS: atom_id res chain seq x y z
N LEU A 1 -7.87 -47.39 -12.13
CA LEU A 1 -7.66 -45.94 -12.21
C LEU A 1 -6.34 -45.59 -12.92
N GLY A 2 -5.22 -46.25 -12.64
CA GLY A 2 -3.93 -45.98 -13.28
C GLY A 2 -3.90 -46.20 -14.81
N ALA A 3 -4.63 -47.17 -15.33
CA ALA A 3 -4.71 -47.41 -16.79
C ALA A 3 -5.54 -46.32 -17.52
N LEU A 4 -6.56 -45.78 -16.89
CA LEU A 4 -7.37 -44.65 -17.44
C LEU A 4 -6.59 -43.34 -17.47
N LEU A 5 -5.70 -43.09 -16.51
CA LEU A 5 -4.85 -41.89 -16.49
C LEU A 5 -3.77 -41.90 -17.58
N ALA A 6 -3.30 -43.11 -17.98
CA ALA A 6 -2.30 -43.27 -19.05
C ALA A 6 -2.84 -42.87 -20.46
N GLU A 7 -4.17 -42.88 -20.64
CA GLU A 7 -4.83 -42.51 -21.90
C GLU A 7 -5.28 -41.04 -21.95
N MET A 8 -5.18 -40.31 -20.80
CA MET A 8 -5.50 -38.90 -20.75
C MET A 8 -4.38 -38.06 -21.34
N LYS A 9 -4.77 -37.04 -22.13
CA LYS A 9 -3.87 -36.04 -22.71
C LYS A 9 -4.09 -34.73 -22.01
N VAL A 10 -2.98 -34.06 -21.68
CA VAL A 10 -3.00 -32.68 -21.17
C VAL A 10 -2.39 -31.76 -22.22
N GLU A 11 -3.07 -30.70 -22.53
CA GLU A 11 -2.63 -29.66 -23.46
C GLU A 11 -2.71 -28.31 -22.78
N VAL A 12 -1.65 -27.49 -22.94
CA VAL A 12 -1.62 -26.11 -22.50
C VAL A 12 -1.62 -25.20 -23.72
N THR A 13 -2.59 -24.34 -23.79
CA THR A 13 -2.68 -23.33 -24.86
C THR A 13 -2.56 -21.93 -24.25
N TYR A 14 -1.80 -21.04 -24.90
CA TYR A 14 -1.56 -19.67 -24.46
C TYR A 14 -2.34 -18.71 -25.35
N ALA A 15 -2.96 -17.69 -24.74
CA ALA A 15 -3.70 -16.68 -25.49
C ALA A 15 -2.77 -15.83 -26.37
N ASP A 16 -1.56 -15.56 -25.91
CA ASP A 16 -0.50 -14.90 -26.66
C ASP A 16 0.72 -15.84 -26.80
N PRO A 17 1.06 -16.28 -28.02
CA PRO A 17 2.24 -17.10 -28.25
C PRO A 17 3.57 -16.43 -27.90
N ALA A 18 3.63 -15.10 -27.88
CA ALA A 18 4.86 -14.35 -27.55
C ALA A 18 5.23 -14.45 -26.06
N VAL A 19 4.26 -14.80 -25.20
CA VAL A 19 4.43 -14.99 -23.74
C VAL A 19 4.08 -16.41 -23.32
N ALA A 20 4.26 -17.38 -24.20
CA ALA A 20 4.05 -18.79 -23.96
C ALA A 20 5.07 -19.34 -22.93
N ASP A 21 4.86 -20.61 -22.53
CA ASP A 21 5.76 -21.38 -21.66
C ASP A 21 5.92 -20.89 -20.23
N PHE A 22 4.95 -20.11 -19.69
CA PHE A 22 4.95 -19.75 -18.28
C PHE A 22 4.36 -20.83 -17.35
N ILE A 23 3.75 -21.89 -17.93
CA ILE A 23 3.28 -23.08 -17.22
C ILE A 23 4.19 -24.25 -17.58
N SER A 24 4.77 -24.90 -16.57
CA SER A 24 5.65 -26.07 -16.70
C SER A 24 5.25 -27.16 -15.74
N ASP A 25 5.95 -28.32 -15.84
CA ASP A 25 5.82 -29.45 -14.93
C ASP A 25 4.36 -29.89 -14.71
N VAL A 26 3.62 -29.96 -15.84
CA VAL A 26 2.20 -30.31 -15.80
C VAL A 26 2.08 -31.82 -15.62
N GLU A 27 1.57 -32.23 -14.46
CA GLU A 27 1.40 -33.64 -14.09
C GLU A 27 -0.06 -33.95 -13.75
N LEU A 28 -0.60 -35.00 -14.31
CA LEU A 28 -1.92 -35.51 -14.03
C LEU A 28 -1.85 -36.70 -13.07
N GLY A 29 -2.25 -36.48 -11.84
CA GLY A 29 -2.36 -37.48 -10.79
C GLY A 29 -3.74 -38.12 -10.71
N ALA A 30 -3.96 -38.95 -9.66
CA ALA A 30 -5.24 -39.60 -9.42
C ALA A 30 -6.26 -38.65 -8.80
N GLY A 31 -6.86 -37.79 -9.66
CA GLY A 31 -7.90 -36.83 -9.26
C GLY A 31 -7.40 -35.39 -9.05
N GLU A 32 -6.15 -35.13 -9.38
CA GLU A 32 -5.56 -33.80 -9.33
C GLU A 32 -4.68 -33.53 -10.54
N LEU A 33 -4.58 -32.25 -10.92
CA LEU A 33 -3.66 -31.74 -11.92
C LEU A 33 -2.72 -30.76 -11.22
N THR A 34 -1.42 -31.01 -11.27
CA THR A 34 -0.39 -30.15 -10.72
C THR A 34 0.41 -29.49 -11.83
N TYR A 35 0.91 -28.29 -11.61
CA TYR A 35 1.75 -27.56 -12.54
C TYR A 35 2.56 -26.49 -11.81
N ALA A 36 3.67 -26.06 -12.40
CA ALA A 36 4.45 -24.93 -11.94
C ALA A 36 4.15 -23.70 -12.79
N ILE A 37 4.24 -22.51 -12.19
CA ILE A 37 4.08 -21.23 -12.88
C ILE A 37 5.33 -20.40 -12.67
N THR A 38 5.96 -19.92 -13.77
CA THR A 38 7.08 -18.98 -13.73
C THR A 38 6.55 -17.58 -13.42
N ALA A 39 7.23 -16.81 -12.56
CA ALA A 39 6.81 -15.44 -12.22
C ALA A 39 6.57 -14.56 -13.46
N ASN A 40 5.55 -13.72 -13.40
CA ASN A 40 5.28 -12.73 -14.43
C ASN A 40 5.99 -11.43 -14.07
N GLU A 41 7.15 -11.21 -14.67
CA GLU A 41 7.92 -9.97 -14.50
C GLU A 41 7.55 -8.89 -15.53
N GLY A 42 6.59 -9.19 -16.42
CA GLY A 42 6.08 -8.25 -17.40
C GLY A 42 5.03 -7.30 -16.82
N VAL A 43 4.56 -6.38 -17.66
CA VAL A 43 3.53 -5.37 -17.32
C VAL A 43 2.12 -5.77 -17.73
N GLU A 44 1.96 -6.92 -18.36
CA GLU A 44 0.67 -7.41 -18.85
C GLU A 44 0.33 -8.77 -18.25
N LYS A 45 -0.97 -9.01 -18.02
CA LYS A 45 -1.47 -10.32 -17.55
C LYS A 45 -1.24 -11.37 -18.63
N ARG A 46 -0.91 -12.58 -18.22
CA ARG A 46 -0.77 -13.73 -19.10
C ARG A 46 -1.95 -14.65 -18.92
N TYR A 47 -2.37 -15.28 -20.00
CA TYR A 47 -3.52 -16.17 -20.01
C TYR A 47 -3.16 -17.49 -20.66
N ALA A 48 -3.57 -18.57 -20.05
CA ALA A 48 -3.45 -19.92 -20.60
C ALA A 48 -4.71 -20.73 -20.31
N THR A 49 -4.92 -21.76 -21.09
CA THR A 49 -5.96 -22.75 -20.84
C THR A 49 -5.31 -24.12 -20.78
N ILE A 50 -5.54 -24.84 -19.68
CA ILE A 50 -5.14 -26.24 -19.56
C ILE A 50 -6.36 -27.10 -19.89
N THR A 51 -6.22 -27.96 -20.88
CA THR A 51 -7.26 -28.90 -21.33
C THR A 51 -6.81 -30.33 -21.07
N VAL A 52 -7.63 -31.07 -20.32
CA VAL A 52 -7.46 -32.51 -20.14
C VAL A 52 -8.48 -33.23 -21.02
N SER A 53 -8.05 -34.14 -21.84
CA SER A 53 -8.91 -34.94 -22.72
C SER A 53 -8.63 -36.41 -22.67
N CYS A 54 -9.65 -37.22 -22.91
CA CYS A 54 -9.52 -38.69 -23.08
C CYS A 54 -10.52 -39.15 -24.15
N ALA A 55 -10.24 -40.33 -24.72
CA ALA A 55 -11.21 -41.02 -25.57
C ALA A 55 -12.30 -41.65 -24.71
N ASP A 56 -13.56 -41.54 -25.14
CA ASP A 56 -14.66 -42.29 -24.56
C ASP A 56 -14.75 -43.74 -25.13
N LEU A 57 -15.60 -44.56 -24.54
CA LEU A 57 -15.79 -45.93 -24.96
C LEU A 57 -16.41 -46.09 -26.37
N ALA A 58 -16.96 -45.01 -26.93
CA ALA A 58 -17.55 -44.98 -28.28
C ALA A 58 -16.60 -44.37 -29.32
N GLY A 59 -15.36 -44.01 -28.94
CA GLY A 59 -14.35 -43.36 -29.79
C GLY A 59 -14.51 -41.86 -29.95
N GLY A 60 -15.38 -41.23 -29.13
CA GLY A 60 -15.46 -39.78 -29.00
C GLY A 60 -14.37 -39.23 -28.09
N VAL A 61 -14.20 -37.92 -28.07
CA VAL A 61 -13.27 -37.24 -27.14
C VAL A 61 -14.09 -36.47 -26.09
N VAL A 62 -13.80 -36.75 -24.84
CA VAL A 62 -14.32 -35.99 -23.68
C VAL A 62 -13.19 -35.10 -23.17
N SER A 63 -13.47 -33.82 -22.96
CA SER A 63 -12.48 -32.88 -22.43
C SER A 63 -13.06 -31.96 -21.36
N ALA A 64 -12.17 -31.51 -20.47
CA ALA A 64 -12.43 -30.45 -19.50
C ALA A 64 -11.29 -29.44 -19.55
N SER A 65 -11.62 -28.16 -19.43
CA SER A 65 -10.64 -27.10 -19.50
C SER A 65 -10.73 -26.18 -18.28
N SER A 66 -9.56 -25.67 -17.87
CA SER A 66 -9.43 -24.65 -16.82
C SER A 66 -8.63 -23.47 -17.37
N ASN A 67 -9.15 -22.26 -17.16
CA ASN A 67 -8.46 -21.05 -17.53
C ASN A 67 -7.57 -20.56 -16.40
N ILE A 68 -6.33 -20.27 -16.75
CA ILE A 68 -5.30 -19.74 -15.86
C ILE A 68 -5.06 -18.29 -16.22
N THR A 69 -5.18 -17.40 -15.24
CA THR A 69 -4.79 -15.99 -15.37
C THR A 69 -3.62 -15.74 -14.44
N GLN A 70 -2.48 -15.43 -15.01
CA GLN A 70 -1.33 -15.00 -14.24
C GLN A 70 -1.28 -13.48 -14.18
N ARG A 71 -1.36 -12.94 -12.96
CA ARG A 71 -1.26 -11.51 -12.73
C ARG A 71 0.17 -11.03 -12.90
N VAL A 72 0.32 -9.73 -13.13
CA VAL A 72 1.61 -9.04 -13.05
C VAL A 72 2.08 -8.98 -11.60
N THR A 73 3.39 -8.87 -11.38
CA THR A 73 3.89 -8.44 -10.08
C THR A 73 3.44 -7.00 -9.86
N ALA A 74 2.74 -6.76 -8.77
CA ALA A 74 2.21 -5.44 -8.47
C ALA A 74 3.33 -4.38 -8.50
N GLN A 75 3.12 -3.31 -9.28
CA GLN A 75 4.12 -2.27 -9.48
C GLN A 75 3.91 -1.13 -8.49
N PRO A 76 4.99 -0.56 -7.92
CA PRO A 76 4.88 0.61 -7.08
C PRO A 76 4.25 1.79 -7.85
N ARG A 77 3.19 2.41 -7.30
CA ARG A 77 2.54 3.57 -7.88
C ARG A 77 2.44 4.70 -6.86
N GLU A 78 3.00 5.86 -7.20
CA GLU A 78 2.87 7.04 -6.36
C GLU A 78 1.47 7.63 -6.46
N VAL A 79 0.82 7.83 -5.30
CA VAL A 79 -0.43 8.59 -5.17
C VAL A 79 -0.07 10.00 -4.72
N SER A 80 -0.51 11.01 -5.46
CA SER A 80 -0.26 12.39 -5.07
C SER A 80 -0.98 12.73 -3.77
N SER A 81 -0.39 13.64 -2.98
CA SER A 81 -1.02 14.12 -1.73
C SER A 81 -2.40 14.74 -1.97
N ALA A 82 -2.61 15.39 -3.12
CA ALA A 82 -3.89 15.97 -3.50
C ALA A 82 -4.94 14.89 -3.80
N ASP A 83 -4.58 13.89 -4.60
CA ASP A 83 -5.47 12.78 -4.95
C ASP A 83 -5.81 11.96 -3.71
N LEU A 84 -4.82 11.69 -2.84
CA LEU A 84 -5.07 10.99 -1.59
C LEU A 84 -6.05 11.76 -0.71
N ARG A 85 -5.88 13.10 -0.52
CA ARG A 85 -6.82 13.93 0.23
C ARG A 85 -8.24 13.89 -0.33
N ALA A 86 -8.39 13.80 -1.65
CA ALA A 86 -9.71 13.71 -2.29
C ALA A 86 -10.47 12.41 -1.95
N LEU A 87 -9.75 11.36 -1.50
CA LEU A 87 -10.35 10.10 -1.09
C LEU A 87 -10.89 10.10 0.34
N PHE A 88 -10.48 11.08 1.17
CA PHE A 88 -10.97 11.18 2.54
C PHE A 88 -12.41 11.67 2.55
N THR A 89 -13.26 10.97 3.28
CA THR A 89 -14.68 11.28 3.47
C THR A 89 -14.96 11.64 4.93
N ALA A 90 -16.21 11.89 5.28
CA ALA A 90 -16.60 12.11 6.68
C ALA A 90 -16.47 10.85 7.54
N GLU A 91 -16.47 9.67 6.91
CA GLU A 91 -16.32 8.37 7.57
C GLU A 91 -14.93 7.80 7.29
N ASP A 92 -14.39 7.03 8.25
CA ASP A 92 -13.13 6.33 8.09
C ASP A 92 -13.21 5.31 6.96
N LYS A 93 -12.17 5.24 6.14
CA LYS A 93 -12.12 4.38 4.96
C LYS A 93 -10.78 3.63 4.91
N SER A 94 -10.83 2.30 4.79
CA SER A 94 -9.63 1.52 4.50
C SER A 94 -9.18 1.75 3.05
N TYR A 95 -7.90 2.03 2.86
CA TYR A 95 -7.30 2.13 1.53
C TYR A 95 -7.02 0.73 0.98
N ALA A 96 -7.27 0.54 -0.28
CA ALA A 96 -6.88 -0.65 -1.02
C ALA A 96 -6.35 -0.23 -2.39
N SER A 97 -5.14 -0.65 -2.71
CA SER A 97 -4.61 -0.55 -4.07
C SER A 97 -5.39 -1.47 -5.00
N ASP A 98 -5.33 -1.22 -6.30
CA ASP A 98 -5.79 -2.22 -7.26
C ASP A 98 -4.83 -3.42 -7.30
N GLU A 99 -5.24 -4.49 -7.96
CA GLU A 99 -4.48 -5.75 -7.96
C GLU A 99 -3.15 -5.70 -8.73
N ASP A 100 -2.93 -4.65 -9.51
CA ASP A 100 -1.75 -4.48 -10.36
C ASP A 100 -0.73 -3.48 -9.77
N HIS A 101 -1.07 -2.81 -8.64
CA HIS A 101 -0.24 -1.78 -8.04
C HIS A 101 -0.07 -1.94 -6.53
N ILE A 102 1.07 -1.43 -6.05
CA ILE A 102 1.32 -1.15 -4.63
C ILE A 102 1.36 0.36 -4.49
N ASP A 103 0.28 0.94 -3.99
CA ASP A 103 0.16 2.38 -3.87
C ASP A 103 0.93 2.91 -2.68
N TYR A 104 1.67 4.00 -2.89
CA TYR A 104 2.39 4.68 -1.83
C TYR A 104 2.26 6.20 -1.93
N LEU A 105 2.37 6.85 -0.77
CA LEU A 105 2.50 8.30 -0.65
C LEU A 105 3.97 8.65 -0.38
N LEU A 106 4.57 9.52 -1.20
CA LEU A 106 5.92 10.03 -0.99
C LEU A 106 5.88 11.32 -0.19
N CYS A 107 6.54 11.32 0.98
CA CYS A 107 6.47 12.45 1.92
C CYS A 107 7.82 12.75 2.55
N ARG A 108 7.87 13.92 3.21
CA ARG A 108 8.94 14.30 4.14
C ARG A 108 8.42 14.29 5.57
N VAL A 109 9.18 13.62 6.45
CA VAL A 109 8.86 13.55 7.89
C VAL A 109 9.18 14.90 8.54
N ILE A 110 8.22 15.46 9.29
CA ILE A 110 8.38 16.72 10.04
C ILE A 110 8.36 16.51 11.56
N GLY A 111 7.79 15.39 12.04
CA GLY A 111 7.93 14.93 13.42
C GLY A 111 9.22 14.14 13.63
N ASP A 112 9.40 13.54 14.80
CA ASP A 112 10.58 12.74 15.12
C ASP A 112 10.24 11.65 16.14
N ALA A 113 10.34 10.37 15.72
CA ALA A 113 10.14 9.24 16.62
C ALA A 113 11.24 9.12 17.69
N GLY A 114 12.46 9.58 17.37
CA GLY A 114 13.59 9.57 18.31
C GLY A 114 13.52 10.71 19.34
N ASN A 115 12.66 11.71 19.11
CA ASN A 115 12.51 12.87 19.99
C ASN A 115 11.02 13.33 19.99
N PRO A 116 10.12 12.55 20.59
CA PRO A 116 8.69 12.85 20.57
C PRO A 116 8.37 14.17 21.29
N ASN A 117 7.23 14.78 20.96
CA ASN A 117 6.84 16.09 21.50
C ASN A 117 6.59 16.10 23.03
N MET A 118 6.42 14.94 23.62
CA MET A 118 6.20 14.78 25.06
C MET A 118 6.97 13.57 25.60
N ASP A 119 7.83 13.77 26.59
CA ASP A 119 8.39 12.68 27.38
C ASP A 119 7.37 12.13 28.40
N GLN A 120 6.56 13.02 28.93
CA GLN A 120 5.61 12.70 29.98
C GLN A 120 4.36 13.55 29.87
N ASN A 121 3.20 12.89 29.89
CA ASN A 121 1.92 13.60 29.98
C ASN A 121 1.56 13.85 31.45
N LEU A 122 1.67 15.09 31.87
CA LEU A 122 1.28 15.54 33.23
C LEU A 122 -0.20 15.94 33.30
N ASN A 123 -0.91 16.00 32.20
CA ASN A 123 -2.32 16.34 32.16
C ASN A 123 -3.17 15.09 32.33
N THR A 124 -3.90 14.99 33.42
CA THR A 124 -4.79 13.86 33.75
C THR A 124 -6.26 14.14 33.46
N GLY A 125 -6.56 15.19 32.74
CA GLY A 125 -7.94 15.52 32.32
C GLY A 125 -8.52 14.50 31.30
N PRO A 126 -9.84 14.49 31.11
CA PRO A 126 -10.53 13.51 30.24
C PRO A 126 -10.13 13.58 28.76
N ASN A 127 -9.51 14.66 28.32
CA ASN A 127 -9.03 14.87 26.96
C ASN A 127 -7.50 14.83 26.87
N SER A 128 -6.81 14.30 27.90
CA SER A 128 -5.35 14.21 27.88
C SER A 128 -4.89 13.14 26.88
N ILE A 129 -3.83 13.44 26.14
CA ILE A 129 -3.14 12.48 25.29
C ILE A 129 -2.19 11.66 26.16
N THR A 130 -2.23 10.35 26.08
CA THR A 130 -1.28 9.48 26.78
C THR A 130 0.11 9.53 26.14
N THR A 131 1.16 9.14 26.86
CA THR A 131 2.51 9.02 26.30
C THR A 131 2.52 8.04 25.13
N ASP A 132 1.90 6.87 25.29
CA ASP A 132 1.80 5.88 24.21
C ASP A 132 1.09 6.44 22.96
N GLU A 133 0.02 7.23 23.14
CA GLU A 133 -0.65 7.89 22.00
C GLU A 133 0.23 8.91 21.32
N ASN A 134 1.04 9.65 22.08
CA ASN A 134 2.01 10.58 21.51
C ASN A 134 3.10 9.83 20.74
N ASP A 135 3.66 8.76 21.32
CA ASP A 135 4.71 7.95 20.71
C ASP A 135 4.23 7.22 19.44
N CYS A 136 2.92 6.87 19.37
CA CYS A 136 2.28 6.35 18.18
C CYS A 136 1.99 7.42 17.11
N THR A 137 2.34 8.69 17.34
CA THR A 137 1.97 9.79 16.43
C THR A 137 3.19 10.41 15.79
N ASN A 138 3.12 10.62 14.47
CA ASN A 138 4.12 11.39 13.74
C ASN A 138 3.42 12.29 12.70
N TYR A 139 4.18 13.14 12.03
CA TYR A 139 3.66 14.07 11.05
C TYR A 139 4.55 14.08 9.81
N VAL A 140 3.90 14.11 8.64
CA VAL A 140 4.57 14.21 7.35
C VAL A 140 3.93 15.30 6.52
N GLN A 141 4.68 15.81 5.57
CA GLN A 141 4.17 16.71 4.54
C GLN A 141 4.57 16.23 3.15
N SER A 142 3.81 16.66 2.13
CA SER A 142 4.22 16.50 0.73
C SER A 142 5.58 17.15 0.49
N LEU A 143 6.32 16.69 -0.53
CA LEU A 143 7.67 17.21 -0.81
C LEU A 143 7.69 18.70 -1.11
N ASP A 144 6.61 19.23 -1.67
CA ASP A 144 6.40 20.66 -1.94
C ASP A 144 5.90 21.46 -0.72
N GLY A 145 5.69 20.78 0.42
CA GLY A 145 5.21 21.39 1.66
C GLY A 145 3.76 21.89 1.63
N ARG A 146 2.96 21.53 0.62
CA ARG A 146 1.58 22.03 0.47
C ARG A 146 0.57 21.31 1.32
N TYR A 147 0.77 20.02 1.56
CA TYR A 147 -0.20 19.14 2.21
C TYR A 147 0.46 18.39 3.37
N GLY A 148 -0.17 18.43 4.52
CA GLY A 148 0.27 17.70 5.70
C GLY A 148 -0.66 16.56 6.07
N PHE A 149 -0.11 15.53 6.72
CA PHE A 149 -0.84 14.39 7.26
C PHE A 149 -0.32 14.03 8.65
N ARG A 150 -1.25 13.66 9.53
CA ARG A 150 -0.91 12.98 10.77
C ARG A 150 -0.81 11.49 10.50
N LEU A 151 0.24 10.87 11.01
CA LEU A 151 0.41 9.43 11.02
C LEU A 151 0.04 8.90 12.40
N LYS A 152 -0.80 7.86 12.45
CA LYS A 152 -1.15 7.18 13.67
C LYS A 152 -0.75 5.71 13.54
N PHE A 153 0.31 5.34 14.22
CA PHE A 153 0.84 3.99 14.25
C PHE A 153 0.05 3.07 15.18
N ALA A 154 0.10 1.77 14.92
CA ALA A 154 -0.59 0.76 15.73
C ALA A 154 0.04 0.61 17.13
N ALA A 155 1.36 0.77 17.23
CA ALA A 155 2.11 0.72 18.47
C ALA A 155 3.28 1.71 18.44
N PRO A 156 3.82 2.16 19.59
CA PRO A 156 4.99 3.04 19.63
C PRO A 156 6.20 2.52 18.85
N ALA A 157 6.48 1.21 18.93
CA ALA A 157 7.57 0.57 18.20
C ALA A 157 7.42 0.59 16.66
N ASP A 158 6.21 0.83 16.16
CA ASP A 158 5.95 0.96 14.73
C ASP A 158 6.31 2.34 14.16
N ASN A 159 6.45 3.36 15.04
CA ASN A 159 6.82 4.71 14.63
C ASN A 159 8.33 4.80 14.41
N VAL A 160 8.77 4.51 13.20
CA VAL A 160 10.19 4.50 12.80
C VAL A 160 10.61 5.76 12.03
N CYS A 161 9.73 6.76 11.94
CA CYS A 161 9.95 7.97 11.15
C CYS A 161 10.83 8.99 11.89
N LEU A 162 11.98 9.37 11.32
CA LEU A 162 12.87 10.38 11.87
C LEU A 162 12.75 11.69 11.11
N ARG A 163 12.91 12.80 11.83
CA ARG A 163 12.76 14.16 11.27
C ARG A 163 13.70 14.40 10.08
N GLY A 164 13.13 14.91 8.99
CA GLY A 164 13.86 15.26 7.78
C GLY A 164 14.03 14.13 6.80
N GLU A 165 13.71 12.88 7.16
CA GLU A 165 13.73 11.76 6.23
C GLU A 165 12.66 11.91 5.14
N GLN A 166 12.96 11.39 3.96
CA GLN A 166 11.96 11.19 2.92
C GLN A 166 11.51 9.72 2.96
N VAL A 167 10.23 9.50 3.05
CA VAL A 167 9.64 8.17 3.19
C VAL A 167 8.55 7.91 2.16
N LYS A 168 8.45 6.66 1.75
CA LYS A 168 7.26 6.13 1.07
C LYS A 168 6.37 5.49 2.14
N ILE A 169 5.12 5.86 2.16
CA ILE A 169 4.10 5.26 3.03
C ILE A 169 3.26 4.34 2.17
N LEU A 170 3.41 3.03 2.35
CA LEU A 170 2.58 2.02 1.68
C LEU A 170 1.16 2.11 2.20
N LEU A 171 0.20 2.29 1.31
CA LEU A 171 -1.17 2.69 1.67
C LEU A 171 -2.12 1.51 1.91
N ASP A 172 -1.81 0.30 1.43
CA ASP A 172 -2.68 -0.85 1.58
C ASP A 172 -3.00 -1.18 3.04
N GLY A 173 -4.28 -1.28 3.33
CA GLY A 173 -4.79 -1.55 4.69
C GLY A 173 -4.73 -0.36 5.65
N VAL A 174 -4.19 0.78 5.21
CA VAL A 174 -4.17 2.01 5.99
C VAL A 174 -5.56 2.62 6.04
N THR A 175 -6.00 3.07 7.21
CA THR A 175 -7.28 3.77 7.36
C THR A 175 -7.10 5.26 7.12
N LEU A 176 -7.85 5.79 6.14
CA LEU A 176 -7.99 7.22 5.88
C LEU A 176 -9.04 7.79 6.83
N SER A 177 -8.67 8.80 7.62
CA SER A 177 -9.55 9.46 8.58
C SER A 177 -9.48 10.98 8.42
N ARG A 178 -10.64 11.65 8.40
CA ARG A 178 -10.73 13.10 8.27
C ARG A 178 -11.57 13.69 9.40
N GLU A 179 -10.97 14.58 10.16
CA GLU A 179 -11.67 15.43 11.10
C GLU A 179 -12.07 16.75 10.39
N SER A 180 -13.21 17.32 10.78
CA SER A 180 -13.67 18.64 10.33
C SER A 180 -13.57 19.63 11.50
N ASP A 181 -13.37 20.90 11.18
CA ASP A 181 -13.31 22.02 12.14
C ASP A 181 -12.10 21.95 13.12
N PRO A 182 -10.91 22.23 12.65
CA PRO A 182 -10.48 22.43 11.26
C PRO A 182 -10.31 21.09 10.51
N MET A 183 -10.21 21.19 9.17
CA MET A 183 -10.04 20.00 8.33
C MET A 183 -8.66 19.37 8.54
N ARG A 184 -8.62 18.15 9.06
CA ARG A 184 -7.38 17.41 9.37
C ARG A 184 -7.41 15.99 8.80
N TYR A 185 -6.31 15.58 8.21
CA TYR A 185 -6.17 14.29 7.53
C TYR A 185 -5.22 13.39 8.29
N THR A 186 -5.66 12.18 8.60
CA THR A 186 -4.88 11.20 9.37
C THR A 186 -4.84 9.87 8.63
N LEU A 187 -3.64 9.30 8.52
CA LEU A 187 -3.41 7.91 8.11
C LEU A 187 -3.26 7.09 9.39
N ARG A 188 -4.14 6.09 9.59
CA ARG A 188 -4.25 5.32 10.83
C ARG A 188 -3.96 3.84 10.61
N GLY A 189 -3.57 3.16 11.68
CA GLY A 189 -3.28 1.73 11.66
C GLY A 189 -1.94 1.37 11.01
N LEU A 190 -1.06 2.36 10.87
CA LEU A 190 0.27 2.17 10.30
C LEU A 190 1.12 1.24 11.17
N LYS A 191 1.92 0.43 10.50
CA LYS A 191 2.97 -0.41 11.10
C LYS A 191 4.32 -0.02 10.52
N ALA A 192 5.41 -0.43 11.16
CA ALA A 192 6.76 -0.20 10.65
C ALA A 192 6.94 -0.67 9.18
N GLY A 193 6.30 -1.80 8.81
CA GLY A 193 6.30 -2.32 7.45
C GLY A 193 5.59 -1.47 6.40
N ASN A 194 4.78 -0.47 6.80
CA ASN A 194 4.21 0.49 5.88
C ASN A 194 5.19 1.62 5.51
N ILE A 195 6.34 1.72 6.18
CA ILE A 195 7.28 2.83 6.00
C ILE A 195 8.54 2.34 5.32
N GLU A 196 8.82 2.87 4.14
CA GLU A 196 10.06 2.65 3.40
C GLU A 196 10.85 3.96 3.32
N LYS A 197 12.09 3.94 3.79
CA LYS A 197 12.98 5.09 3.66
C LYS A 197 13.35 5.30 2.20
N ALA A 198 13.00 6.46 1.65
CA ALA A 198 13.29 6.83 0.26
C ALA A 198 14.55 7.68 0.12
N ALA A 199 14.84 8.52 1.10
CA ALA A 199 16.09 9.30 1.15
C ALA A 199 16.46 9.64 2.61
N GLU A 200 17.76 9.89 2.80
CA GLU A 200 18.33 10.33 4.08
C GLU A 200 17.72 11.65 4.56
N ALA A 201 17.79 11.86 5.86
CA ALA A 201 17.34 13.09 6.48
C ALA A 201 18.07 14.30 5.91
N SER A 202 17.34 15.35 5.61
CA SER A 202 17.87 16.64 5.18
C SER A 202 17.17 17.77 5.92
N ALA A 203 17.77 18.98 5.87
CA ALA A 203 17.17 20.15 6.49
C ALA A 203 15.76 20.40 5.95
N LEU A 204 14.85 20.74 6.88
CA LEU A 204 13.50 21.12 6.53
C LEU A 204 13.47 22.65 6.32
N GLU A 205 12.97 23.06 5.16
CA GLU A 205 12.72 24.47 4.88
C GLU A 205 11.30 24.82 5.30
N PRO A 206 11.12 25.73 6.28
CA PRO A 206 9.80 26.12 6.72
C PRO A 206 9.12 27.03 5.70
N LYS A 207 7.84 26.81 5.49
CA LYS A 207 6.99 27.69 4.69
C LYS A 207 6.68 28.97 5.49
N ALA A 208 7.06 30.14 4.97
CA ALA A 208 6.80 31.40 5.65
C ALA A 208 5.30 31.69 5.67
N ARG A 209 4.77 32.04 6.86
CA ARG A 209 3.37 32.37 7.09
C ARG A 209 3.25 33.52 8.10
N THR A 210 2.11 34.18 8.05
CA THR A 210 1.59 35.04 9.13
C THR A 210 0.29 34.41 9.64
N ILE A 211 -0.22 34.83 10.81
CA ILE A 211 -1.52 34.36 11.30
C ILE A 211 -2.62 34.57 10.26
N ALA A 212 -2.60 35.73 9.58
CA ALA A 212 -3.60 36.10 8.57
C ALA A 212 -3.54 35.27 7.28
N THR A 213 -2.42 34.59 7.03
CA THR A 213 -2.23 33.76 5.81
C THR A 213 -2.28 32.26 6.07
N LEU A 214 -2.48 31.83 7.32
CA LEU A 214 -2.70 30.44 7.65
C LEU A 214 -4.04 29.96 7.11
N THR A 215 -4.05 28.74 6.60
CA THR A 215 -5.25 28.05 6.11
C THR A 215 -5.26 26.61 6.65
N ASP A 216 -6.38 25.91 6.48
CA ASP A 216 -6.49 24.47 6.84
C ASP A 216 -5.48 23.61 6.08
N ASP A 217 -5.01 24.05 4.90
CA ASP A 217 -3.98 23.34 4.15
C ASP A 217 -2.60 23.40 4.80
N ASP A 218 -2.35 24.37 5.69
CA ASP A 218 -1.11 24.47 6.44
C ASP A 218 -1.07 23.52 7.66
N ILE A 219 -2.19 22.88 8.00
CA ILE A 219 -2.24 21.91 9.12
C ILE A 219 -1.33 20.72 8.81
N TYR A 220 -0.49 20.36 9.81
CA TYR A 220 0.53 19.32 9.68
C TYR A 220 1.56 19.61 8.58
N THR A 221 1.85 20.89 8.28
CA THR A 221 3.00 21.29 7.48
C THR A 221 4.01 22.06 8.33
N TYR A 222 5.26 22.11 7.88
CA TYR A 222 6.32 22.83 8.58
C TYR A 222 6.29 24.30 8.18
N CYS A 223 5.85 25.16 9.08
CA CYS A 223 5.72 26.59 8.84
C CYS A 223 6.59 27.40 9.82
N ALA A 224 7.10 28.53 9.33
CA ALA A 224 7.66 29.61 10.15
C ALA A 224 6.66 30.76 10.22
N LEU A 225 6.22 31.11 11.42
CA LEU A 225 5.33 32.23 11.65
C LEU A 225 6.12 33.50 11.96
N SER A 226 5.72 34.61 11.35
CA SER A 226 6.29 35.92 11.59
C SER A 226 5.22 36.94 12.05
N GLY A 227 5.65 38.03 12.66
CA GLY A 227 4.76 39.08 13.17
C GLY A 227 4.02 38.68 14.44
N LEU A 228 4.62 37.80 15.27
CA LEU A 228 4.11 37.41 16.58
C LEU A 228 4.71 38.31 17.66
N GLU A 229 3.88 38.79 18.58
CA GLU A 229 4.30 39.39 19.83
C GLU A 229 3.95 38.44 20.98
N PHE A 230 4.88 38.29 21.95
CA PHE A 230 4.73 37.46 23.12
C PHE A 230 4.73 38.33 24.38
#